data_a12d45aa4492d1645ba9002a84f19544
#
_entry.id   a12d45aa4492d1645ba9002a84f19544
#
_cell.length_a   1.000
_cell.length_b   1.000
_cell.length_c   1.000
_cell.angle_alpha   90.00
_cell.angle_beta   90.00
_cell.angle_gamma   90.00
#
_symmetry.space_group_name_H-M   'P 1'
#
loop_
_entity.id
_entity.type
_entity.pdbx_description
1 polymer ?
#
loop_
_entity_poly.entity_id
_entity_poly.type
_entity_poly.pdbx_seq_one_letter_code
_entity_poly.pdbx_strand_id
1 'polypeptide(L)'
;MRNNILFILSVSSLLVAQPTFTAHTIATDADLARSVFAIDVDGDGDVDVLSASYKDNKIAWYENDGSESFTPHTITTSTEGANSVYAVDMDKDGDIDVLSSSETDDKIAWYENDGSESFTAHTITTDADWARSVFAIDMDEDGDMDVLSASVSDDKVAWYENDGNQRFTAHIITTDADGAYSVYAVDMDFDKDMDVLSASYKDKKIAWYENDG
;
A
#
# COMPACT_ATOMS: atom_id res chain seq x y z
N MET A 1 -30.44 -11.80 -68.66
CA MET A 1 -30.26 -10.62 -67.75
C MET A 1 -29.95 -11.17 -66.37
N ARG A 2 -28.73 -11.02 -65.87
CA ARG A 2 -28.34 -11.40 -64.52
C ARG A 2 -28.42 -10.15 -63.61
N ASN A 3 -29.35 -10.15 -62.69
CA ASN A 3 -29.45 -9.10 -61.67
C ASN A 3 -28.36 -9.37 -60.58
N ASN A 4 -27.38 -8.48 -60.52
CA ASN A 4 -26.44 -8.45 -59.41
C ASN A 4 -27.09 -7.63 -58.27
N ILE A 5 -27.43 -8.30 -57.17
CA ILE A 5 -27.86 -7.65 -55.92
C ILE A 5 -26.57 -7.33 -55.12
N LEU A 6 -26.29 -6.04 -54.99
CA LEU A 6 -25.21 -5.51 -54.15
C LEU A 6 -25.68 -5.43 -52.69
N PHE A 7 -25.20 -6.29 -51.83
CA PHE A 7 -25.39 -6.17 -50.38
C PHE A 7 -24.40 -5.12 -49.82
N ILE A 8 -24.93 -3.97 -49.41
CA ILE A 8 -24.15 -3.00 -48.65
C ILE A 8 -24.28 -3.38 -47.18
N LEU A 9 -23.20 -3.95 -46.61
CA LEU A 9 -23.06 -4.14 -45.15
C LEU A 9 -22.71 -2.79 -44.54
N SER A 10 -23.67 -2.14 -43.90
CA SER A 10 -23.40 -0.97 -43.06
C SER A 10 -22.79 -1.46 -41.73
N VAL A 11 -21.49 -1.30 -41.54
CA VAL A 11 -20.84 -1.44 -40.25
C VAL A 11 -21.10 -0.18 -39.43
N SER A 12 -22.12 -0.22 -38.57
CA SER A 12 -22.28 0.81 -37.55
C SER A 12 -21.21 0.65 -36.49
N SER A 13 -20.18 1.47 -36.52
CA SER A 13 -19.25 1.59 -35.40
C SER A 13 -20.00 2.19 -34.21
N LEU A 14 -20.22 1.39 -33.16
CA LEU A 14 -20.59 1.92 -31.85
C LEU A 14 -19.42 2.80 -31.38
N LEU A 15 -19.58 4.11 -31.43
CA LEU A 15 -18.71 5.02 -30.71
C LEU A 15 -18.98 4.81 -29.21
N VAL A 16 -18.13 4.02 -28.55
CA VAL A 16 -18.09 4.01 -27.08
C VAL A 16 -17.46 5.33 -26.66
N ALA A 17 -18.24 6.17 -25.94
CA ALA A 17 -17.71 7.41 -25.40
C ALA A 17 -16.51 7.09 -24.48
N GLN A 18 -15.40 7.80 -24.67
CA GLN A 18 -14.25 7.67 -23.77
C GLN A 18 -14.65 8.22 -22.39
N PRO A 19 -14.24 7.56 -21.28
CA PRO A 19 -14.47 8.10 -19.95
C PRO A 19 -13.82 9.48 -19.81
N THR A 20 -14.52 10.39 -19.13
CA THR A 20 -14.01 11.71 -18.78
C THR A 20 -13.70 11.74 -17.29
N PHE A 21 -12.61 12.43 -16.90
CA PHE A 21 -12.18 12.57 -15.52
C PHE A 21 -12.32 14.03 -15.08
N THR A 22 -12.95 14.26 -13.93
CA THR A 22 -13.01 15.56 -13.27
C THR A 22 -12.13 15.53 -12.04
N ALA A 23 -11.25 16.52 -11.85
CA ALA A 23 -10.38 16.59 -10.70
C ALA A 23 -11.13 17.19 -9.51
N HIS A 24 -11.08 16.47 -8.37
CA HIS A 24 -11.54 16.94 -7.07
C HIS A 24 -10.33 17.00 -6.12
N THR A 25 -10.18 18.10 -5.38
CA THR A 25 -9.07 18.29 -4.45
C THR A 25 -9.52 17.87 -3.06
N ILE A 26 -8.81 16.92 -2.44
CA ILE A 26 -9.05 16.46 -1.08
C ILE A 26 -8.33 17.36 -0.08
N ALA A 27 -7.03 17.62 -0.29
CA ALA A 27 -6.20 18.44 0.58
C ALA A 27 -5.15 19.23 -0.22
N THR A 28 -4.65 20.33 0.36
CA THR A 28 -3.58 21.17 -0.24
C THR A 28 -2.41 21.42 0.72
N ASP A 29 -2.39 20.72 1.87
CA ASP A 29 -1.43 20.90 2.96
C ASP A 29 -0.57 19.64 3.22
N ALA A 30 -0.55 18.68 2.31
CA ALA A 30 0.31 17.50 2.34
C ALA A 30 1.66 17.81 1.68
N ASP A 31 2.64 18.30 2.45
CA ASP A 31 3.93 18.78 1.90
C ASP A 31 4.80 17.61 1.43
N LEU A 32 5.04 17.53 0.13
CA LEU A 32 5.66 16.40 -0.56
C LEU A 32 4.92 15.08 -0.33
N ALA A 33 3.61 15.06 -0.61
CA ALA A 33 2.84 13.81 -0.61
C ALA A 33 3.52 12.73 -1.49
N ARG A 34 3.71 11.54 -0.94
CA ARG A 34 4.44 10.41 -1.57
C ARG A 34 3.55 9.23 -1.88
N SER A 35 2.59 8.97 -1.01
CA SER A 35 1.71 7.80 -1.10
C SER A 35 0.30 8.17 -0.72
N VAL A 36 -0.65 7.51 -1.36
CA VAL A 36 -2.05 7.53 -0.99
C VAL A 36 -2.59 6.10 -0.97
N PHE A 37 -3.54 5.84 -0.09
CA PHE A 37 -4.29 4.60 -0.03
C PHE A 37 -5.77 4.95 0.19
N ALA A 38 -6.69 4.08 -0.22
CA ALA A 38 -8.11 4.33 -0.10
C ALA A 38 -8.82 3.09 0.46
N ILE A 39 -9.53 3.29 1.57
CA ILE A 39 -10.31 2.27 2.27
C ILE A 39 -11.31 2.99 3.18
N ASP A 40 -12.40 2.32 3.57
CA ASP A 40 -13.31 2.75 4.62
C ASP A 40 -12.63 2.53 5.98
N VAL A 41 -12.17 3.61 6.62
CA VAL A 41 -11.33 3.55 7.85
C VAL A 41 -12.20 3.49 9.11
N ASP A 42 -13.36 4.15 9.11
CA ASP A 42 -14.25 4.26 10.28
C ASP A 42 -15.47 3.32 10.21
N GLY A 43 -15.61 2.56 9.11
CA GLY A 43 -16.66 1.56 8.95
C GLY A 43 -18.05 2.15 8.65
N ASP A 44 -18.13 3.41 8.19
CA ASP A 44 -19.38 4.07 7.86
C ASP A 44 -19.94 3.71 6.47
N GLY A 45 -19.12 3.04 5.64
CA GLY A 45 -19.44 2.55 4.29
C GLY A 45 -19.00 3.48 3.16
N ASP A 46 -18.41 4.62 3.46
CA ASP A 46 -17.84 5.55 2.50
C ASP A 46 -16.31 5.36 2.42
N VAL A 47 -15.73 5.53 1.25
CA VAL A 47 -14.29 5.29 1.07
C VAL A 47 -13.50 6.53 1.41
N ASP A 48 -12.59 6.39 2.36
CA ASP A 48 -11.67 7.42 2.82
C ASP A 48 -10.34 7.41 2.08
N VAL A 49 -9.51 8.40 2.38
CA VAL A 49 -8.18 8.51 1.81
C VAL A 49 -7.13 8.65 2.91
N LEU A 50 -6.09 7.84 2.81
CA LEU A 50 -4.87 7.94 3.62
C LEU A 50 -3.75 8.57 2.80
N SER A 51 -2.87 9.31 3.45
CA SER A 51 -1.67 9.86 2.80
C SER A 51 -0.43 9.77 3.68
N ALA A 52 0.72 9.55 3.02
CA ALA A 52 2.05 9.78 3.59
C ALA A 52 2.67 11.02 2.96
N SER A 53 3.08 11.99 3.77
CA SER A 53 3.73 13.23 3.33
C SER A 53 5.11 13.38 3.94
N TYR A 54 6.10 13.44 3.05
CA TYR A 54 7.52 13.31 3.37
C TYR A 54 8.06 14.46 4.21
N LYS A 55 7.75 15.71 3.83
CA LYS A 55 8.43 16.87 4.38
C LYS A 55 7.80 17.38 5.67
N ASP A 56 6.52 17.12 5.88
CA ASP A 56 5.83 17.42 7.14
C ASP A 56 5.78 16.20 8.09
N ASN A 57 6.43 15.09 7.70
CA ASN A 57 6.58 13.87 8.52
C ASN A 57 5.23 13.28 8.95
N LYS A 58 4.23 13.41 8.09
CA LYS A 58 2.84 13.18 8.47
C LYS A 58 2.24 11.95 7.79
N ILE A 59 1.53 11.15 8.55
CA ILE A 59 0.50 10.24 8.08
C ILE A 59 -0.84 10.86 8.45
N ALA A 60 -1.70 11.01 7.47
CA ALA A 60 -3.02 11.59 7.64
C ALA A 60 -4.10 10.72 7.01
N TRP A 61 -5.27 10.79 7.60
CA TRP A 61 -6.50 10.24 7.08
C TRP A 61 -7.47 11.39 6.76
N TYR A 62 -8.20 11.25 5.68
CA TYR A 62 -9.22 12.19 5.22
C TYR A 62 -10.54 11.44 5.15
N GLU A 63 -11.35 11.62 6.18
CA GLU A 63 -12.70 11.06 6.34
C GLU A 63 -13.63 11.63 5.28
N ASN A 64 -14.30 10.76 4.52
CA ASN A 64 -15.29 11.10 3.51
C ASN A 64 -16.69 11.01 4.12
N ASP A 65 -17.47 12.09 4.08
CA ASP A 65 -18.82 12.13 4.64
C ASP A 65 -19.91 11.56 3.70
N GLY A 66 -19.52 10.81 2.67
CA GLY A 66 -20.44 10.25 1.65
C GLY A 66 -21.01 11.28 0.66
N SER A 67 -20.65 12.55 0.81
CA SER A 67 -21.04 13.62 -0.12
C SER A 67 -19.85 14.31 -0.77
N GLU A 68 -18.73 13.59 -0.91
CA GLU A 68 -17.48 14.08 -1.50
C GLU A 68 -16.82 15.25 -0.71
N SER A 69 -17.12 15.35 0.59
CA SER A 69 -16.51 16.30 1.51
C SER A 69 -15.56 15.57 2.45
N PHE A 70 -14.33 16.05 2.59
CA PHE A 70 -13.27 15.38 3.32
C PHE A 70 -12.87 16.17 4.56
N THR A 71 -12.85 15.49 5.74
CA THR A 71 -12.36 16.02 7.01
C THR A 71 -10.95 15.46 7.28
N PRO A 72 -9.92 16.30 7.46
CA PRO A 72 -8.56 15.81 7.70
C PRO A 72 -8.36 15.44 9.18
N HIS A 73 -7.80 14.24 9.40
CA HIS A 73 -7.33 13.73 10.67
C HIS A 73 -5.85 13.42 10.59
N THR A 74 -5.08 13.82 11.60
CA THR A 74 -3.66 13.48 11.66
C THR A 74 -3.46 12.24 12.52
N ILE A 75 -2.98 11.16 11.92
CA ILE A 75 -2.63 9.94 12.64
C ILE A 75 -1.32 10.16 13.41
N THR A 76 -0.31 10.69 12.74
CA THR A 76 0.97 10.99 13.37
C THR A 76 1.77 12.06 12.59
N THR A 77 2.67 12.74 13.29
CA THR A 77 3.72 13.61 12.73
C THR A 77 5.13 13.15 13.15
N SER A 78 5.25 11.88 13.59
CA SER A 78 6.50 11.29 14.09
C SER A 78 7.06 10.22 13.16
N THR A 79 6.85 10.39 11.85
CA THR A 79 7.37 9.53 10.78
C THR A 79 8.37 10.32 9.94
N GLU A 80 9.64 10.42 10.37
CA GLU A 80 10.61 11.26 9.68
C GLU A 80 10.82 10.82 8.23
N GLY A 81 10.34 11.63 7.28
CA GLY A 81 10.37 11.28 5.86
C GLY A 81 9.35 10.21 5.47
N ALA A 82 8.08 10.37 5.87
CA ALA A 82 7.00 9.44 5.52
C ALA A 82 6.92 9.18 4.01
N ASN A 83 6.95 7.92 3.59
CA ASN A 83 7.10 7.52 2.19
C ASN A 83 5.96 6.68 1.66
N SER A 84 5.52 5.66 2.37
CA SER A 84 4.43 4.77 2.00
C SER A 84 3.41 4.67 3.12
N VAL A 85 2.16 4.53 2.75
CA VAL A 85 1.04 4.22 3.64
C VAL A 85 0.27 3.04 3.07
N TYR A 86 -0.15 2.14 3.94
CA TYR A 86 -1.03 1.01 3.66
C TYR A 86 -2.02 0.85 4.81
N ALA A 87 -3.16 0.20 4.58
CA ALA A 87 -4.12 -0.01 5.64
C ALA A 87 -4.81 -1.37 5.53
N VAL A 88 -5.00 -2.01 6.67
CA VAL A 88 -5.64 -3.32 6.84
C VAL A 88 -5.95 -3.52 8.31
N ASP A 89 -6.91 -4.37 8.65
CA ASP A 89 -7.15 -4.86 10.01
C ASP A 89 -5.98 -5.80 10.40
N MET A 90 -5.01 -5.27 11.17
CA MET A 90 -3.75 -5.98 11.52
C MET A 90 -3.91 -6.97 12.66
N ASP A 91 -4.81 -6.70 13.61
CA ASP A 91 -4.98 -7.50 14.83
C ASP A 91 -6.31 -8.23 14.90
N LYS A 92 -7.13 -8.11 13.84
CA LYS A 92 -8.42 -8.80 13.66
C LYS A 92 -9.49 -8.37 14.67
N ASP A 93 -9.43 -7.15 15.12
CA ASP A 93 -10.46 -6.57 15.99
C ASP A 93 -11.65 -6.01 15.19
N GLY A 94 -11.50 -5.87 13.87
CA GLY A 94 -12.50 -5.42 12.91
C GLY A 94 -12.35 -3.96 12.50
N ASP A 95 -11.42 -3.22 13.12
CA ASP A 95 -11.11 -1.83 12.80
C ASP A 95 -9.93 -1.75 11.84
N ILE A 96 -9.90 -0.74 11.00
CA ILE A 96 -8.83 -0.61 9.99
C ILE A 96 -7.64 0.14 10.57
N ASP A 97 -6.51 -0.54 10.61
CA ASP A 97 -5.22 -0.03 11.05
C ASP A 97 -4.41 0.56 9.90
N VAL A 98 -3.38 1.32 10.25
CA VAL A 98 -2.53 1.99 9.27
C VAL A 98 -1.07 1.59 9.43
N LEU A 99 -0.40 1.30 8.33
CA LEU A 99 1.03 1.00 8.23
C LEU A 99 1.76 2.14 7.53
N SER A 100 2.98 2.41 7.94
CA SER A 100 3.85 3.36 7.24
C SER A 100 5.28 2.87 7.11
N SER A 101 5.93 3.31 6.01
CA SER A 101 7.37 3.33 5.91
C SER A 101 7.88 4.77 5.98
N SER A 102 9.00 5.00 6.66
CA SER A 102 9.64 6.30 6.76
C SER A 102 11.13 6.21 6.49
N GLU A 103 11.61 7.13 5.62
CA GLU A 103 12.94 7.10 5.01
C GLU A 103 14.05 7.55 5.95
N THR A 104 13.79 8.57 6.76
CA THR A 104 14.84 9.27 7.51
C THR A 104 15.11 8.67 8.87
N ASP A 105 14.13 8.02 9.47
CA ASP A 105 14.24 7.29 10.74
C ASP A 105 14.25 5.77 10.57
N ASP A 106 14.40 5.27 9.31
CA ASP A 106 14.60 3.88 8.93
C ASP A 106 13.52 2.93 9.47
N LYS A 107 12.30 3.47 9.61
CA LYS A 107 11.25 2.83 10.40
C LYS A 107 10.13 2.27 9.52
N ILE A 108 9.66 1.09 9.93
CA ILE A 108 8.33 0.55 9.60
C ILE A 108 7.51 0.59 10.88
N ALA A 109 6.34 1.18 10.79
CA ALA A 109 5.43 1.32 11.93
C ALA A 109 4.01 0.94 11.57
N TRP A 110 3.28 0.50 12.58
CA TRP A 110 1.86 0.23 12.56
C TRP A 110 1.17 1.16 13.56
N TYR A 111 -0.01 1.65 13.21
CA TYR A 111 -0.87 2.50 14.03
C TYR A 111 -2.19 1.77 14.22
N GLU A 112 -2.34 1.18 15.40
CA GLU A 112 -3.53 0.46 15.85
C GLU A 112 -4.68 1.46 16.05
N ASN A 113 -5.80 1.23 15.36
CA ASN A 113 -7.05 1.97 15.51
C ASN A 113 -7.88 1.27 16.59
N ASP A 114 -8.39 2.01 17.58
CA ASP A 114 -9.19 1.46 18.66
C ASP A 114 -10.72 1.47 18.38
N GLY A 115 -11.10 1.64 17.09
CA GLY A 115 -12.50 1.75 16.65
C GLY A 115 -13.19 3.05 17.05
N SER A 116 -12.44 4.02 17.60
CA SER A 116 -12.93 5.36 17.92
C SER A 116 -12.02 6.45 17.35
N GLU A 117 -11.38 6.17 16.21
CA GLU A 117 -10.51 7.08 15.48
C GLU A 117 -9.25 7.52 16.26
N SER A 118 -8.87 6.73 17.27
CA SER A 118 -7.69 6.97 18.08
C SER A 118 -6.61 5.95 17.73
N PHE A 119 -5.43 6.43 17.31
CA PHE A 119 -4.36 5.60 16.81
C PHE A 119 -3.21 5.47 17.83
N THR A 120 -2.83 4.22 18.13
CA THR A 120 -1.67 3.90 18.97
C THR A 120 -0.52 3.43 18.09
N ALA A 121 0.64 4.08 18.19
CA ALA A 121 1.80 3.76 17.37
C ALA A 121 2.61 2.58 17.92
N HIS A 122 2.87 1.59 17.08
CA HIS A 122 3.75 0.45 17.32
C HIS A 122 4.88 0.44 16.30
N THR A 123 6.12 0.29 16.77
CA THR A 123 7.27 0.17 15.87
C THR A 123 7.51 -1.30 15.55
N ILE A 124 7.45 -1.65 14.27
CA ILE A 124 7.79 -2.99 13.78
C ILE A 124 9.30 -3.15 13.71
N THR A 125 9.99 -2.19 13.07
CA THR A 125 11.45 -2.15 13.01
C THR A 125 11.98 -0.73 12.83
N THR A 126 13.23 -0.51 13.22
CA THR A 126 14.04 0.70 12.90
C THR A 126 15.31 0.31 12.13
N ASP A 127 15.28 -0.84 11.44
CA ASP A 127 16.40 -1.42 10.69
C ASP A 127 16.03 -1.61 9.21
N ALA A 128 15.24 -0.67 8.65
CA ALA A 128 14.87 -0.61 7.25
C ALA A 128 15.46 0.65 6.60
N ASP A 129 16.78 0.65 6.34
CA ASP A 129 17.57 1.84 5.96
C ASP A 129 17.04 2.48 4.68
N TRP A 130 16.48 3.70 4.80
CA TRP A 130 15.72 4.39 3.77
C TRP A 130 14.49 3.61 3.30
N ALA A 131 13.59 3.27 4.22
CA ALA A 131 12.35 2.54 3.91
C ALA A 131 11.47 3.28 2.90
N ARG A 132 11.09 2.59 1.82
CA ARG A 132 10.34 3.15 0.68
C ARG A 132 8.94 2.59 0.50
N SER A 133 8.76 1.33 0.81
CA SER A 133 7.51 0.62 0.57
C SER A 133 7.16 -0.22 1.77
N VAL A 134 5.88 -0.26 2.08
CA VAL A 134 5.29 -1.18 3.05
C VAL A 134 4.08 -1.85 2.41
N PHE A 135 3.87 -3.12 2.71
CA PHE A 135 2.72 -3.90 2.28
C PHE A 135 2.37 -4.91 3.37
N ALA A 136 1.11 -5.28 3.53
CA ALA A 136 0.69 -6.29 4.48
C ALA A 136 -0.14 -7.39 3.82
N ILE A 137 0.10 -8.62 4.24
CA ILE A 137 -0.59 -9.83 3.82
C ILE A 137 -0.25 -10.96 4.81
N ASP A 138 -1.09 -11.95 4.92
CA ASP A 138 -0.81 -13.22 5.59
C ASP A 138 0.16 -14.03 4.70
N MET A 139 1.46 -14.08 5.07
CA MET A 139 2.53 -14.67 4.25
C MET A 139 2.68 -16.16 4.44
N ASP A 140 2.37 -16.68 5.64
CA ASP A 140 2.58 -18.08 6.02
C ASP A 140 1.28 -18.84 6.29
N GLU A 141 0.13 -18.22 5.96
CA GLU A 141 -1.21 -18.80 6.09
C GLU A 141 -1.59 -19.16 7.55
N ASP A 142 -0.96 -18.51 8.55
CA ASP A 142 -1.34 -18.70 9.96
C ASP A 142 -2.57 -17.87 10.34
N GLY A 143 -2.98 -17.00 9.45
CA GLY A 143 -4.13 -16.12 9.53
C GLY A 143 -3.80 -14.73 10.06
N ASP A 144 -2.62 -14.45 10.58
CA ASP A 144 -2.19 -13.13 11.06
C ASP A 144 -1.63 -12.29 9.92
N MET A 145 -1.81 -10.97 9.98
CA MET A 145 -1.28 -10.08 8.95
C MET A 145 0.18 -9.79 9.20
N ASP A 146 1.01 -10.16 8.23
CA ASP A 146 2.44 -9.88 8.20
C ASP A 146 2.76 -8.61 7.44
N VAL A 147 3.99 -8.14 7.56
CA VAL A 147 4.44 -6.91 6.92
C VAL A 147 5.66 -7.16 6.04
N LEU A 148 5.63 -6.62 4.83
CA LEU A 148 6.75 -6.58 3.89
C LEU A 148 7.30 -5.16 3.78
N SER A 149 8.62 -5.04 3.62
CA SER A 149 9.26 -3.77 3.32
C SER A 149 10.31 -3.86 2.21
N ALA A 150 10.49 -2.74 1.51
CA ALA A 150 11.65 -2.50 0.66
C ALA A 150 12.39 -1.27 1.15
N SER A 151 13.72 -1.39 1.33
CA SER A 151 14.61 -0.33 1.82
C SER A 151 15.82 -0.14 0.92
N VAL A 152 16.11 1.14 0.61
CA VAL A 152 16.97 1.55 -0.51
C VAL A 152 18.45 1.50 -0.19
N SER A 153 18.84 1.87 1.05
CA SER A 153 20.26 2.03 1.38
C SER A 153 20.94 0.76 1.79
N ASP A 154 20.20 -0.19 2.32
CA ASP A 154 20.65 -1.52 2.67
C ASP A 154 20.29 -2.59 1.63
N ASP A 155 19.72 -2.17 0.48
CA ASP A 155 19.37 -3.01 -0.67
C ASP A 155 18.47 -4.20 -0.30
N LYS A 156 17.63 -4.00 0.74
CA LYS A 156 16.93 -5.08 1.43
C LYS A 156 15.45 -5.14 1.05
N VAL A 157 14.97 -6.38 0.86
CA VAL A 157 13.56 -6.74 0.95
C VAL A 157 13.42 -7.67 2.14
N ALA A 158 12.49 -7.35 3.03
CA ALA A 158 12.28 -8.10 4.26
C ALA A 158 10.80 -8.38 4.51
N TRP A 159 10.55 -9.48 5.20
CA TRP A 159 9.28 -9.89 5.75
C TRP A 159 9.36 -9.85 7.28
N TYR A 160 8.32 -9.37 7.92
CA TYR A 160 8.17 -9.31 9.37
C TYR A 160 6.95 -10.15 9.74
N GLU A 161 7.20 -11.38 10.18
CA GLU A 161 6.22 -12.35 10.65
C GLU A 161 5.57 -11.86 11.94
N ASN A 162 4.25 -11.78 11.97
CA ASN A 162 3.44 -11.42 13.13
C ASN A 162 2.99 -12.69 13.85
N ASP A 163 3.25 -12.81 15.14
CA ASP A 163 2.88 -13.99 15.94
C ASP A 163 1.42 -13.95 16.49
N GLY A 164 0.59 -13.06 15.95
CA GLY A 164 -0.79 -12.84 16.42
C GLY A 164 -0.89 -12.15 17.79
N ASN A 165 0.25 -11.75 18.37
CA ASN A 165 0.32 -11.01 19.63
C ASN A 165 1.08 -9.69 19.46
N GLN A 166 1.06 -9.14 18.26
CA GLN A 166 1.70 -7.88 17.89
C GLN A 166 3.24 -7.89 18.05
N ARG A 167 3.86 -9.08 17.93
CA ARG A 167 5.31 -9.24 17.94
C ARG A 167 5.77 -9.67 16.56
N PHE A 168 6.75 -8.95 16.06
CA PHE A 168 7.27 -9.15 14.72
C PHE A 168 8.66 -9.78 14.75
N THR A 169 8.82 -10.86 13.97
CA THR A 169 10.10 -11.50 13.71
C THR A 169 10.57 -11.14 12.31
N ALA A 170 11.76 -10.56 12.18
CA ALA A 170 12.28 -10.15 10.88
C ALA A 170 12.94 -11.31 10.13
N HIS A 171 12.53 -11.51 8.88
CA HIS A 171 13.11 -12.43 7.91
C HIS A 171 13.62 -11.65 6.70
N ILE A 172 14.88 -11.82 6.36
CA ILE A 172 15.48 -11.15 5.20
C ILE A 172 15.24 -12.03 3.98
N ILE A 173 14.48 -11.51 3.00
CA ILE A 173 14.26 -12.17 1.72
C ILE A 173 15.50 -12.01 0.84
N THR A 174 16.02 -10.79 0.75
CA THR A 174 17.26 -10.50 0.01
C THR A 174 17.94 -9.22 0.49
N THR A 175 19.25 -9.13 0.28
CA THR A 175 20.07 -7.90 0.37
C THR A 175 20.76 -7.59 -0.97
N ASP A 176 20.29 -8.20 -2.07
CA ASP A 176 20.82 -8.03 -3.43
C ASP A 176 19.84 -7.27 -4.36
N ALA A 177 18.91 -6.49 -3.78
CA ALA A 177 17.98 -5.64 -4.50
C ALA A 177 18.50 -4.19 -4.51
N ASP A 178 19.57 -3.90 -5.28
CA ASP A 178 20.29 -2.62 -5.24
C ASP A 178 19.34 -1.42 -5.45
N GLY A 179 19.08 -0.71 -4.34
CA GLY A 179 18.06 0.33 -4.27
C GLY A 179 16.63 -0.22 -4.30
N ALA A 180 16.30 -1.18 -3.44
CA ALA A 180 14.94 -1.72 -3.32
C ALA A 180 13.93 -0.59 -3.07
N TYR A 181 12.91 -0.48 -3.93
CA TYR A 181 12.01 0.68 -3.96
C TYR A 181 10.55 0.33 -3.75
N SER A 182 10.13 -0.84 -4.20
CA SER A 182 8.74 -1.31 -4.11
C SER A 182 8.72 -2.79 -3.79
N VAL A 183 7.77 -3.18 -2.97
CA VAL A 183 7.47 -4.58 -2.62
C VAL A 183 5.98 -4.85 -2.79
N TYR A 184 5.65 -6.06 -3.18
CA TYR A 184 4.29 -6.58 -3.28
C TYR A 184 4.32 -8.09 -3.08
N ALA A 185 3.23 -8.69 -2.61
CA ALA A 185 3.11 -10.13 -2.54
C ALA A 185 1.85 -10.64 -3.24
N VAL A 186 1.96 -11.81 -3.83
CA VAL A 186 0.88 -12.52 -4.53
C VAL A 186 1.34 -13.95 -4.82
N ASP A 187 0.44 -14.90 -4.80
CA ASP A 187 0.65 -16.26 -5.30
C ASP A 187 0.87 -16.21 -6.83
N MET A 188 2.13 -16.28 -7.27
CA MET A 188 2.54 -16.08 -8.68
C MET A 188 2.41 -17.35 -9.51
N ASP A 189 2.61 -18.52 -8.94
CA ASP A 189 2.63 -19.80 -9.65
C ASP A 189 1.45 -20.71 -9.32
N PHE A 190 0.53 -20.24 -8.45
CA PHE A 190 -0.71 -20.89 -8.06
C PHE A 190 -0.52 -22.15 -7.20
N ASP A 191 0.53 -22.16 -6.39
CA ASP A 191 0.77 -23.23 -5.41
C ASP A 191 0.14 -22.94 -4.03
N LYS A 192 -0.35 -21.71 -3.80
CA LYS A 192 -1.03 -21.07 -2.68
C LYS A 192 -0.12 -20.35 -1.71
N ASP A 193 1.16 -20.52 -1.80
CA ASP A 193 2.10 -19.79 -0.97
C ASP A 193 2.27 -18.36 -1.51
N MET A 194 2.41 -17.38 -0.63
CA MET A 194 2.55 -15.99 -1.05
C MET A 194 3.98 -15.68 -1.44
N ASP A 195 4.18 -15.36 -2.72
CA ASP A 195 5.46 -14.96 -3.27
C ASP A 195 5.70 -13.45 -3.14
N VAL A 196 6.95 -13.04 -3.20
CA VAL A 196 7.33 -11.63 -3.10
C VAL A 196 7.89 -11.10 -4.41
N LEU A 197 7.37 -9.95 -4.81
CA LEU A 197 7.86 -9.17 -5.95
C LEU A 197 8.59 -7.93 -5.45
N SER A 198 9.71 -7.58 -6.07
CA SER A 198 10.39 -6.32 -5.81
C SER A 198 10.80 -5.59 -7.08
N ALA A 199 10.88 -4.27 -6.98
CA ALA A 199 11.52 -3.40 -7.95
C ALA A 199 12.70 -2.68 -7.29
N SER A 200 13.88 -2.77 -7.92
CA SER A 200 15.10 -2.08 -7.50
C SER A 200 15.63 -1.20 -8.63
N TYR A 201 15.87 0.09 -8.33
CA TYR A 201 16.09 1.07 -9.37
C TYR A 201 17.56 1.24 -9.77
N LYS A 202 18.52 0.95 -8.89
CA LYS A 202 19.95 1.12 -9.19
C LYS A 202 20.46 0.00 -10.09
N ASP A 203 20.08 -1.25 -9.85
CA ASP A 203 20.42 -2.42 -10.69
C ASP A 203 19.41 -2.66 -11.82
N LYS A 204 18.34 -1.85 -11.90
CA LYS A 204 17.29 -1.93 -12.96
C LYS A 204 16.59 -3.26 -13.01
N LYS A 205 16.36 -3.87 -11.85
CA LYS A 205 15.83 -5.22 -11.71
C LYS A 205 14.37 -5.20 -11.23
N ILE A 206 13.57 -6.08 -11.81
CA ILE A 206 12.32 -6.57 -11.25
C ILE A 206 12.59 -8.02 -10.86
N ALA A 207 12.34 -8.39 -9.64
CA ALA A 207 12.58 -9.73 -9.13
C ALA A 207 11.30 -10.33 -8.54
N TRP A 208 11.23 -11.65 -8.66
CA TRP A 208 10.28 -12.51 -7.98
C TRP A 208 11.06 -13.45 -7.06
N TYR A 209 10.62 -13.57 -5.85
CA TYR A 209 11.15 -14.47 -4.83
C TYR A 209 10.05 -15.47 -4.53
N GLU A 210 10.26 -16.68 -5.04
CA GLU A 210 9.36 -17.82 -4.85
C GLU A 210 9.41 -18.28 -3.40
N ASN A 211 8.23 -18.49 -2.83
CA ASN A 211 8.05 -19.10 -1.51
C ASN A 211 7.62 -20.54 -1.75
N ASP A 212 8.38 -21.53 -1.26
CA ASP A 212 8.12 -22.95 -1.44
C ASP A 212 7.29 -23.58 -0.29
N GLY A 213 6.79 -22.77 0.67
CA GLY A 213 6.05 -23.20 1.86
C GLY A 213 6.91 -23.62 3.04
#